data_37dd5ce9e629ef89c87098b104085c8e
#
_entry.id   37dd5ce9e629ef89c87098b104085c8e
#
_cell.length_a   1.000
_cell.length_b   1.000
_cell.length_c   1.000
_cell.angle_alpha   90.00
_cell.angle_beta   90.00
_cell.angle_gamma   90.00
#
_symmetry.space_group_name_H-M   'P 1'
#
loop_
_entity.id
_entity.type
_entity.pdbx_description
1 polymer ?
#
loop_
_entity_poly.entity_id
_entity_poly.type
_entity_poly.pdbx_seq_one_letter_code
_entity_poly.pdbx_strand_id
1 'polypeptide(L)'
;MTTIYVVDAFTTKPNTGNRAGVVLDADHLTTQEMQDIAAFAGYSETAFVLSPKDQSHDIHVRYFTPTHEVPICGHATIATHFLRATTGHQSDYPLIAKTGAGHLPVSIFGSSVHDKFHRTLILSGFCLLKIAKIS
;
A
#
# COMPACT_ATOMS: atom_id res chain seq x y z
N MET A 1 16.43 5.50 8.92
CA MET A 1 15.72 6.37 7.95
C MET A 1 14.59 5.57 7.31
N THR A 2 13.40 6.14 7.29
CA THR A 2 12.22 5.49 6.69
C THR A 2 11.96 6.09 5.32
N THR A 3 11.78 5.23 4.31
CA THR A 3 11.44 5.67 2.96
C THR A 3 9.93 5.57 2.78
N ILE A 4 9.30 6.67 2.39
CA ILE A 4 7.90 6.69 1.99
C ILE A 4 7.87 6.86 0.47
N TYR A 5 7.23 5.90 -0.19
CA TYR A 5 6.91 6.02 -1.60
C TYR A 5 5.57 6.74 -1.72
N VAL A 6 5.47 7.65 -2.69
CA VAL A 6 4.23 8.37 -2.96
C VAL A 6 3.66 7.85 -4.27
N VAL A 7 2.44 7.36 -4.23
CA VAL A 7 1.79 6.77 -5.40
C VAL A 7 0.48 7.50 -5.65
N ASP A 8 0.33 8.04 -6.85
CA ASP A 8 -0.92 8.65 -7.31
C ASP A 8 -1.72 7.56 -8.02
N ALA A 9 -2.79 7.08 -7.38
CA ALA A 9 -3.66 6.05 -7.93
C ALA A 9 -4.75 6.67 -8.81
N PHE A 10 -5.22 5.90 -9.79
CA PHE A 10 -6.29 6.28 -10.73
C PHE A 10 -5.94 7.47 -11.62
N THR A 11 -4.66 7.65 -11.94
CA THR A 11 -4.25 8.74 -12.82
C THR A 11 -2.97 8.41 -13.58
N THR A 12 -2.77 9.05 -14.72
CA THR A 12 -1.52 9.05 -15.48
C THR A 12 -0.78 10.39 -15.39
N LYS A 13 -1.37 11.38 -14.69
CA LYS A 13 -0.83 12.73 -14.59
C LYS A 13 -0.39 13.01 -13.16
N PRO A 14 0.79 13.64 -12.94
CA PRO A 14 1.22 14.03 -11.59
C PRO A 14 0.20 14.96 -10.92
N ASN A 15 0.07 14.82 -9.59
CA ASN A 15 -0.79 15.66 -8.75
C ASN A 15 -2.28 15.59 -9.08
N THR A 16 -2.71 14.53 -9.76
CA THR A 16 -4.13 14.21 -9.99
C THR A 16 -4.41 12.82 -9.43
N GLY A 17 -5.67 12.45 -9.28
CA GLY A 17 -6.06 11.16 -8.72
C GLY A 17 -5.95 11.12 -7.20
N ASN A 18 -5.89 9.91 -6.65
CA ASN A 18 -5.84 9.67 -5.21
C ASN A 18 -4.42 9.33 -4.78
N ARG A 19 -3.81 10.21 -3.99
CA ARG A 19 -2.44 10.04 -3.52
C ARG A 19 -2.40 9.25 -2.22
N ALA A 20 -1.49 8.28 -2.16
CA ALA A 20 -1.21 7.51 -0.96
C ALA A 20 0.30 7.44 -0.72
N GLY A 21 0.68 7.42 0.56
CA GLY A 21 2.03 7.06 0.95
C GLY A 21 2.11 5.55 1.16
N VAL A 22 3.27 4.95 0.87
CA VAL A 22 3.50 3.52 1.11
C VAL A 22 4.89 3.35 1.72
N VAL A 23 4.96 2.67 2.86
CA VAL A 23 6.21 2.25 3.50
C VAL A 23 6.33 0.74 3.33
N LEU A 24 7.28 0.29 2.51
CA LEU A 24 7.41 -1.14 2.15
C LEU A 24 8.10 -1.99 3.23
N ASP A 25 8.82 -1.37 4.16
CA ASP A 25 9.56 -2.06 5.20
C ASP A 25 9.27 -1.38 6.54
N ALA A 26 8.19 -1.81 7.18
CA ALA A 26 7.68 -1.17 8.38
C ALA A 26 7.89 -2.01 9.66
N ASP A 27 8.59 -3.15 9.58
CA ASP A 27 8.73 -4.05 10.73
C ASP A 27 9.42 -3.39 11.93
N HIS A 28 10.29 -2.42 11.69
CA HIS A 28 11.02 -1.70 12.73
C HIS A 28 10.21 -0.57 13.37
N LEU A 29 9.00 -0.28 12.88
CA LEU A 29 8.18 0.82 13.36
C LEU A 29 7.17 0.36 14.41
N THR A 30 6.99 1.18 15.44
CA THR A 30 5.88 1.01 16.39
C THR A 30 4.59 1.57 15.78
N THR A 31 3.46 1.23 16.39
CA THR A 31 2.16 1.80 15.99
C THR A 31 2.17 3.32 16.05
N GLN A 32 2.75 3.88 17.13
CA GLN A 32 2.82 5.33 17.26
C GLN A 32 3.72 5.97 16.20
N GLU A 33 4.83 5.33 15.87
CA GLU A 33 5.72 5.83 14.81
C GLU A 33 5.03 5.81 13.45
N MET A 34 4.25 4.76 13.15
CA MET A 34 3.45 4.72 11.91
C MET A 34 2.45 5.87 11.87
N GLN A 35 1.76 6.12 12.99
CA GLN A 35 0.80 7.24 13.07
C GLN A 35 1.50 8.58 12.88
N ASP A 36 2.66 8.77 13.49
CA ASP A 36 3.42 10.01 13.36
C ASP A 36 3.89 10.23 11.92
N ILE A 37 4.32 9.17 11.25
CA ILE A 37 4.73 9.24 9.84
C ILE A 37 3.55 9.61 8.96
N ALA A 38 2.39 8.99 9.18
CA ALA A 38 1.18 9.30 8.41
C ALA A 38 0.74 10.75 8.60
N ALA A 39 0.82 11.26 9.83
CA ALA A 39 0.49 12.65 10.14
C ALA A 39 1.47 13.61 9.46
N PHE A 40 2.77 13.31 9.51
CA PHE A 40 3.80 14.15 8.90
C PHE A 40 3.66 14.17 7.37
N ALA A 41 3.41 13.01 6.77
CA ALA A 41 3.27 12.90 5.32
C ALA A 41 2.04 13.65 4.79
N GLY A 42 0.95 13.64 5.56
CA GLY A 42 -0.24 14.44 5.26
C GLY A 42 -1.08 13.94 4.10
N TYR A 43 -0.81 12.75 3.56
CA TYR A 43 -1.65 12.15 2.53
C TYR A 43 -2.94 11.62 3.14
N SER A 44 -3.98 11.43 2.32
CA SER A 44 -5.26 10.92 2.83
C SER A 44 -5.08 9.61 3.58
N GLU A 45 -4.23 8.71 3.06
CA GLU A 45 -3.82 7.49 3.75
C GLU A 45 -2.36 7.17 3.46
N THR A 46 -1.73 6.50 4.43
CA THR A 46 -0.41 5.90 4.27
C THR A 46 -0.51 4.42 4.64
N ALA A 47 -0.03 3.56 3.76
CA ALA A 47 0.01 2.12 3.98
C ALA A 47 1.38 1.69 4.48
N PHE A 48 1.40 0.77 5.43
CA PHE A 48 2.62 0.21 6.01
C PHE A 48 2.62 -1.30 5.79
N VAL A 49 3.66 -1.80 5.13
CA VAL A 49 3.79 -3.22 4.82
C VAL A 49 4.71 -3.86 5.86
N LEU A 50 4.20 -4.89 6.51
CA LEU A 50 4.91 -5.64 7.54
C LEU A 50 5.02 -7.10 7.13
N SER A 51 6.00 -7.79 7.72
CA SER A 51 6.16 -9.23 7.55
C SER A 51 4.98 -9.98 8.17
N PRO A 52 4.68 -11.20 7.67
CA PRO A 52 3.58 -11.99 8.23
C PRO A 52 3.89 -12.40 9.66
N LYS A 53 2.83 -12.49 10.49
CA LYS A 53 2.94 -12.89 11.90
C LYS A 53 2.72 -14.38 12.10
N ASP A 54 2.08 -15.05 11.13
CA ASP A 54 1.83 -16.49 11.15
C ASP A 54 1.66 -16.99 9.71
N GLN A 55 1.27 -18.25 9.56
CA GLN A 55 1.15 -18.89 8.23
C GLN A 55 -0.17 -18.60 7.52
N SER A 56 -1.08 -17.84 8.12
CA SER A 56 -2.38 -17.54 7.53
C SER A 56 -2.33 -16.50 6.43
N HIS A 57 -1.24 -15.75 6.33
CA HIS A 57 -1.09 -14.66 5.37
C HIS A 57 0.38 -14.49 4.97
N ASP A 58 0.59 -13.78 3.88
CA ASP A 58 1.92 -13.58 3.29
C ASP A 58 2.52 -12.24 3.65
N ILE A 59 1.68 -11.21 3.79
CA ILE A 59 2.08 -9.89 4.27
C ILE A 59 0.98 -9.34 5.18
N HIS A 60 1.34 -8.34 5.98
CA HIS A 60 0.41 -7.60 6.81
C HIS A 60 0.45 -6.14 6.38
N VAL A 61 -0.67 -5.56 6.01
CA VAL A 61 -0.75 -4.16 5.58
C VAL A 61 -1.64 -3.40 6.54
N ARG A 62 -1.11 -2.30 7.07
CA ARG A 62 -1.84 -1.40 7.97
C ARG A 62 -1.99 -0.05 7.29
N TYR A 63 -3.15 0.58 7.49
CA TYR A 63 -3.51 1.82 6.81
C TYR A 63 -3.79 2.90 7.85
N PHE A 64 -3.15 4.06 7.69
CA PHE A 64 -3.30 5.18 8.61
C PHE A 64 -3.70 6.44 7.85
N THR A 65 -4.72 7.13 8.34
CA THR A 65 -4.96 8.53 7.98
C THR A 65 -4.01 9.42 8.79
N PRO A 66 -3.95 10.72 8.55
CA PRO A 66 -3.13 11.59 9.40
C PRO A 66 -3.47 11.56 10.89
N THR A 67 -4.64 11.07 11.28
CA THR A 67 -5.11 11.12 12.68
C THR A 67 -5.39 9.75 13.30
N HIS A 68 -5.65 8.70 12.51
CA HIS A 68 -6.03 7.40 13.06
C HIS A 68 -5.80 6.27 12.06
N GLU A 69 -5.73 5.05 12.58
CA GLU A 69 -5.66 3.85 11.77
C GLU A 69 -7.05 3.48 11.25
N VAL A 70 -7.12 3.04 9.99
CA VAL A 70 -8.36 2.52 9.37
C VAL A 70 -8.15 1.07 8.94
N PRO A 71 -9.23 0.25 8.89
CA PRO A 71 -9.10 -1.17 8.58
C PRO A 71 -8.58 -1.46 7.18
N ILE A 72 -9.00 -0.67 6.20
CA ILE A 72 -8.61 -0.83 4.80
C ILE A 72 -8.91 0.46 4.05
N CYS A 73 -8.16 0.66 2.96
CA CYS A 73 -8.40 1.78 2.04
C CYS A 73 -8.17 1.29 0.61
N GLY A 74 -9.16 1.46 -0.26
CA GLY A 74 -9.11 0.93 -1.63
C GLY A 74 -7.95 1.48 -2.45
N HIS A 75 -7.79 2.80 -2.52
CA HIS A 75 -6.72 3.38 -3.34
C HIS A 75 -5.32 3.12 -2.75
N ALA A 76 -5.18 3.07 -1.43
CA ALA A 76 -3.92 2.72 -0.80
C ALA A 76 -3.57 1.24 -1.00
N THR A 77 -4.56 0.36 -1.07
CA THR A 77 -4.35 -1.05 -1.42
C THR A 77 -3.79 -1.18 -2.83
N ILE A 78 -4.40 -0.50 -3.80
CA ILE A 78 -3.92 -0.51 -5.18
C ILE A 78 -2.50 0.05 -5.25
N ALA A 79 -2.26 1.18 -4.59
CA ALA A 79 -0.94 1.81 -4.57
C ALA A 79 0.13 0.87 -3.99
N THR A 80 -0.19 0.17 -2.90
CA THR A 80 0.73 -0.76 -2.24
C THR A 80 1.12 -1.91 -3.17
N HIS A 81 0.16 -2.57 -3.77
CA HIS A 81 0.42 -3.74 -4.60
C HIS A 81 1.02 -3.36 -5.96
N PHE A 82 0.63 -2.22 -6.52
CA PHE A 82 1.29 -1.67 -7.69
C PHE A 82 2.78 -1.41 -7.42
N LEU A 83 3.08 -0.75 -6.31
CA LEU A 83 4.45 -0.45 -5.92
C LEU A 83 5.26 -1.73 -5.73
N ARG A 84 4.72 -2.73 -5.03
CA ARG A 84 5.39 -4.02 -4.84
C ARG A 84 5.68 -4.70 -6.17
N ALA A 85 4.72 -4.71 -7.08
CA ALA A 85 4.89 -5.32 -8.40
C ALA A 85 5.98 -4.63 -9.21
N THR A 86 6.10 -3.30 -9.13
CA THR A 86 7.10 -2.54 -9.88
C THR A 86 8.46 -2.51 -9.22
N THR A 87 8.59 -2.95 -7.97
CA THR A 87 9.85 -2.97 -7.22
C THR A 87 10.40 -4.37 -6.99
N GLY A 88 10.00 -5.35 -7.80
CA GLY A 88 10.60 -6.70 -7.80
C GLY A 88 9.79 -7.75 -7.06
N HIS A 89 8.58 -7.46 -6.61
CA HIS A 89 7.76 -8.39 -5.85
C HIS A 89 6.58 -8.98 -6.64
N GLN A 90 6.55 -8.83 -7.95
CA GLN A 90 5.45 -9.35 -8.77
C GLN A 90 5.33 -10.87 -8.67
N SER A 91 6.44 -11.58 -8.53
CA SER A 91 6.44 -13.04 -8.40
C SER A 91 5.88 -13.54 -7.07
N ASP A 92 5.70 -12.68 -6.08
CA ASP A 92 5.08 -13.04 -4.80
C ASP A 92 3.58 -13.29 -4.91
N TYR A 93 2.97 -12.85 -6.01
CA TYR A 93 1.52 -12.96 -6.21
C TYR A 93 1.14 -14.24 -6.96
N PRO A 94 -0.04 -14.84 -6.70
CA PRO A 94 -1.07 -14.35 -5.77
C PRO A 94 -0.64 -14.52 -4.32
N LEU A 95 -1.12 -13.63 -3.47
CA LEU A 95 -0.81 -13.68 -2.05
C LEU A 95 -2.04 -13.31 -1.20
N ILE A 96 -1.94 -13.57 0.11
CA ILE A 96 -2.93 -13.15 1.08
C ILE A 96 -2.33 -12.03 1.93
N ALA A 97 -3.00 -10.88 1.93
CA ALA A 97 -2.64 -9.74 2.76
C ALA A 97 -3.57 -9.69 3.98
N LYS A 98 -3.00 -9.72 5.18
CA LYS A 98 -3.77 -9.45 6.39
C LYS A 98 -3.99 -7.95 6.50
N THR A 99 -5.23 -7.55 6.73
CA THR A 99 -5.62 -6.14 6.95
C THR A 99 -6.49 -6.04 8.20
N GLY A 100 -6.80 -4.83 8.63
CA GLY A 100 -7.76 -4.63 9.71
C GLY A 100 -9.18 -5.11 9.37
N ALA A 101 -9.49 -5.23 8.07
CA ALA A 101 -10.77 -5.76 7.59
C ALA A 101 -10.74 -7.27 7.34
N GLY A 102 -9.65 -7.96 7.67
CA GLY A 102 -9.47 -9.39 7.49
C GLY A 102 -8.45 -9.74 6.43
N HIS A 103 -8.44 -11.01 6.03
CA HIS A 103 -7.51 -11.53 5.02
C HIS A 103 -8.02 -11.19 3.63
N LEU A 104 -7.17 -10.55 2.83
CA LEU A 104 -7.48 -10.10 1.48
C LEU A 104 -6.63 -10.87 0.48
N PRO A 105 -7.22 -11.79 -0.30
CA PRO A 105 -6.50 -12.40 -1.42
C PRO A 105 -6.26 -11.37 -2.52
N VAL A 106 -5.02 -11.27 -2.98
CA VAL A 106 -4.62 -10.31 -4.00
C VAL A 106 -3.89 -11.03 -5.12
N SER A 107 -4.29 -10.76 -6.34
CA SER A 107 -3.66 -11.27 -7.56
C SER A 107 -3.28 -10.12 -8.47
N ILE A 108 -2.19 -10.30 -9.21
CA ILE A 108 -1.74 -9.35 -10.22
C ILE A 108 -1.72 -10.09 -11.56
N PHE A 109 -2.42 -9.54 -12.55
CA PHE A 109 -2.46 -10.08 -13.89
C PHE A 109 -1.96 -9.02 -14.86
N GLY A 110 -0.74 -9.21 -15.39
CA GLY A 110 -0.11 -8.20 -16.23
C GLY A 110 0.02 -6.89 -15.45
N SER A 111 -0.74 -5.87 -15.85
CA SER A 111 -0.77 -4.55 -15.20
C SER A 111 -2.03 -4.32 -14.36
N SER A 112 -2.72 -5.39 -13.95
CA SER A 112 -3.96 -5.30 -13.16
C SER A 112 -3.78 -5.91 -11.79
N VAL A 113 -4.39 -5.29 -10.77
CA VAL A 113 -4.49 -5.82 -9.41
C VAL A 113 -5.92 -6.25 -9.15
N HIS A 114 -6.10 -7.46 -8.62
CA HIS A 114 -7.40 -8.01 -8.25
C HIS A 114 -7.49 -8.19 -6.75
N ASP A 115 -8.59 -7.74 -6.16
CA ASP A 115 -8.92 -7.98 -4.77
C ASP A 115 -9.95 -9.12 -4.63
N LYS A 116 -10.29 -9.50 -3.38
CA LYS A 116 -11.26 -10.57 -3.11
C LYS A 116 -12.67 -10.28 -3.62
N PHE A 117 -12.96 -9.04 -4.01
CA PHE A 117 -14.26 -8.65 -4.55
C PHE A 117 -14.30 -8.79 -6.07
N HIS A 118 -13.27 -9.38 -6.67
CA HIS A 118 -13.11 -9.59 -8.10
C HIS A 118 -13.13 -8.30 -8.92
N ARG A 119 -12.78 -7.19 -8.28
CA ARG A 119 -12.59 -5.95 -9.03
C ARG A 119 -11.23 -6.00 -9.71
N THR A 120 -11.25 -5.87 -11.02
CA THR A 120 -10.02 -5.66 -11.76
C THR A 120 -9.66 -4.20 -11.66
N LEU A 121 -8.54 -3.92 -11.03
CA LEU A 121 -8.03 -2.58 -10.91
C LEU A 121 -6.88 -2.45 -11.89
N ILE A 122 -7.13 -1.80 -13.03
CA ILE A 122 -6.14 -1.63 -14.08
C ILE A 122 -5.13 -0.60 -13.60
N LEU A 123 -3.88 -1.03 -13.43
CA LEU A 123 -2.81 -0.17 -12.94
C LEU A 123 -1.97 0.43 -14.05
N SER A 124 -1.91 -0.23 -15.19
CA SER A 124 -1.15 0.28 -16.33
C SER A 124 -1.72 1.62 -16.79
N GLY A 125 -0.91 2.65 -16.68
CA GLY A 125 -1.31 4.00 -17.05
C GLY A 125 -2.15 4.74 -16.00
N PHE A 126 -2.40 4.15 -14.84
CA PHE A 126 -3.23 4.78 -13.80
C PHE A 126 -2.50 5.09 -12.49
N CYS A 127 -1.21 4.77 -12.40
CA CYS A 127 -0.44 5.07 -11.20
C CYS A 127 0.89 5.73 -11.57
N LEU A 128 1.24 6.77 -10.83
CA LEU A 128 2.53 7.44 -10.90
C LEU A 128 3.26 7.26 -9.59
N LEU A 129 4.57 7.06 -9.67
CA LEU A 129 5.40 6.80 -8.52
C LEU A 129 6.34 7.98 -8.26
N LYS A 130 6.36 8.47 -7.02
CA LYS A 130 7.36 9.40 -6.52
C LYS A 130 7.99 8.81 -5.27
N ILE A 131 9.24 9.16 -5.02
CA ILE A 131 9.95 8.73 -3.82
C ILE A 131 10.21 9.94 -2.95
N ALA A 132 9.79 9.85 -1.69
CA ALA A 132 10.12 10.82 -0.65
C ALA A 132 10.77 10.09 0.51
N LYS A 133 11.77 10.71 1.13
CA LYS A 133 12.44 10.15 2.31
C LYS A 133 12.09 10.99 3.52
N ILE A 134 11.73 10.28 4.60
CA ILE A 134 11.49 10.88 5.91
C ILE A 134 12.47 10.24 6.88
N SER A 135 13.21 11.05 7.57
CA SER A 135 14.19 10.61 8.56
C SER A 135 13.67 10.82 9.99
#